data_72243d68759c9ff5642e2b7333514afd
#
_entry.id   72243d68759c9ff5642e2b7333514afd
#
_cell.length_a   1.000
_cell.length_b   1.000
_cell.length_c   1.000
_cell.angle_alpha   90.00
_cell.angle_beta   90.00
_cell.angle_gamma   90.00
#
_symmetry.space_group_name_H-M   'P 1'
#
loop_
_entity.id
_entity.type
_entity.pdbx_description
1 polymer ?
#
loop_
_entity_poly.entity_id
_entity_poly.type
_entity_poly.pdbx_seq_one_letter_code
_entity_poly.pdbx_strand_id
1 'polypeptide(L)'
;MKDKRIDKMRKLELLVPASSLEVLKTAVRYGADAVYIGGEVFGLRAKAKNFSLEEMAEGVEFAHEHGVKVYVTANILAHNADIEPVKAYFNDLKQVKPDALIISDPAIFTIAKEMLPDMELHVSTQANNTNYGTYNFWYGLGAKRVVSARELSINEIKEIRENIPEDMEIETFIHGAMCISYSGRCLLSSFMTGRDANKGACTHPCRWKYAVMEESRPGEYMPIEENERGTYIFNSKDLCMVEHIPELIDAGIDSFKIEGRMKTALYVATVARTYRMAIDDYLEEPKKYQANIPKYQEFISQCTYRQYTTGFFFGKPDETTQIYDSNVYEREYVYLGIIGEKVAENEYRLEQKNKFYVGQTIEIMKADGNDIEVEVVSIKDEEGNEMESCPHPKQQLIINLGRELEPGDILRVKSEEKQVNS
;
A
#
# COMPACT_ATOMS: atom_id res chain seq x y z
N MET A 1 -21.89 23.07 16.46
CA MET A 1 -21.45 24.08 15.48
C MET A 1 -20.48 23.35 14.56
N LYS A 2 -20.83 23.10 13.29
CA LYS A 2 -19.87 22.58 12.32
C LYS A 2 -18.71 23.57 12.24
N ASP A 3 -17.48 23.07 12.35
CA ASP A 3 -16.29 23.90 12.25
C ASP A 3 -16.26 24.47 10.82
N LYS A 4 -16.27 25.81 10.69
CA LYS A 4 -16.22 26.50 9.38
C LYS A 4 -14.98 26.13 8.56
N ARG A 5 -14.00 25.46 9.15
CA ARG A 5 -12.83 24.90 8.47
C ARG A 5 -13.18 23.69 7.62
N ILE A 6 -14.14 22.84 8.07
CA ILE A 6 -14.60 21.65 7.34
C ILE A 6 -15.36 22.03 6.06
N ASP A 7 -16.12 23.12 6.05
CA ASP A 7 -16.87 23.58 4.85
C ASP A 7 -15.95 24.12 3.71
N LYS A 8 -14.67 24.34 3.96
CA LYS A 8 -13.65 24.76 2.99
C LYS A 8 -12.67 23.64 2.63
N MET A 9 -12.87 22.45 3.19
CA MET A 9 -11.93 21.34 2.97
C MET A 9 -11.99 20.84 1.54
N ARG A 10 -10.81 20.66 0.96
CA ARG A 10 -10.63 19.93 -0.29
C ARG A 10 -11.14 18.50 -0.12
N LYS A 11 -11.61 17.91 -1.20
CA LYS A 11 -11.99 16.50 -1.19
C LYS A 11 -10.73 15.67 -0.90
N LEU A 12 -10.62 15.13 0.32
CA LEU A 12 -9.53 14.26 0.72
C LEU A 12 -9.66 12.90 0.04
N GLU A 13 -8.57 12.37 -0.45
CA GLU A 13 -8.51 11.09 -1.13
C GLU A 13 -7.67 10.07 -0.33
N LEU A 14 -8.20 8.87 -0.13
CA LEU A 14 -7.46 7.70 0.35
C LEU A 14 -7.03 6.85 -0.85
N LEU A 15 -5.72 6.85 -1.15
CA LEU A 15 -5.13 6.15 -2.28
C LEU A 15 -4.49 4.84 -1.83
N VAL A 16 -5.01 3.73 -2.33
CA VAL A 16 -4.69 2.37 -1.86
C VAL A 16 -3.97 1.57 -2.95
N PRO A 17 -2.94 0.75 -2.62
CA PRO A 17 -2.23 -0.08 -3.59
C PRO A 17 -3.02 -1.33 -3.97
N ALA A 18 -2.85 -1.81 -5.22
CA ALA A 18 -3.26 -3.16 -5.60
C ALA A 18 -2.22 -3.87 -6.45
N SER A 19 -2.02 -5.17 -6.19
CA SER A 19 -1.09 -6.06 -6.91
C SER A 19 -1.80 -7.01 -7.87
N SER A 20 -3.11 -7.12 -7.80
CA SER A 20 -3.95 -8.00 -8.62
C SER A 20 -5.39 -7.49 -8.62
N LEU A 21 -6.20 -8.03 -9.53
CA LEU A 21 -7.62 -7.71 -9.61
C LEU A 21 -8.38 -8.02 -8.29
N GLU A 22 -8.05 -9.13 -7.61
CA GLU A 22 -8.58 -9.48 -6.28
C GLU A 22 -8.29 -8.37 -5.27
N VAL A 23 -7.03 -7.90 -5.22
CA VAL A 23 -6.61 -6.85 -4.28
C VAL A 23 -7.22 -5.50 -4.64
N LEU A 24 -7.40 -5.19 -5.92
CA LEU A 24 -8.09 -3.99 -6.39
C LEU A 24 -9.56 -3.99 -5.92
N LYS A 25 -10.28 -5.07 -6.19
CA LYS A 25 -11.69 -5.23 -5.75
C LYS A 25 -11.80 -5.14 -4.22
N THR A 26 -10.82 -5.68 -3.50
CA THR A 26 -10.73 -5.55 -2.04
C THR A 26 -10.51 -4.09 -1.62
N ALA A 27 -9.54 -3.39 -2.20
CA ALA A 27 -9.27 -1.98 -1.88
C ALA A 27 -10.52 -1.10 -2.05
N VAL A 28 -11.24 -1.27 -3.16
CA VAL A 28 -12.50 -0.57 -3.47
C VAL A 28 -13.55 -0.82 -2.39
N ARG A 29 -13.78 -2.09 -2.02
CA ARG A 29 -14.80 -2.49 -1.03
C ARG A 29 -14.47 -2.01 0.38
N TYR A 30 -13.18 -1.90 0.72
CA TYR A 30 -12.71 -1.52 2.05
C TYR A 30 -12.38 -0.02 2.19
N GLY A 31 -12.87 0.83 1.26
CA GLY A 31 -12.97 2.27 1.44
C GLY A 31 -11.92 3.12 0.75
N ALA A 32 -11.27 2.61 -0.31
CA ALA A 32 -10.42 3.42 -1.17
C ALA A 32 -11.24 4.45 -1.95
N ASP A 33 -10.77 5.70 -2.05
CA ASP A 33 -11.27 6.70 -3.02
C ASP A 33 -10.56 6.56 -4.37
N ALA A 34 -9.34 6.04 -4.34
CA ALA A 34 -8.56 5.73 -5.54
C ALA A 34 -7.66 4.51 -5.31
N VAL A 35 -7.36 3.77 -6.37
CA VAL A 35 -6.44 2.62 -6.33
C VAL A 35 -5.30 2.85 -7.31
N TYR A 36 -4.05 2.58 -6.90
CA TYR A 36 -2.93 2.61 -7.83
C TYR A 36 -2.39 1.22 -8.11
N ILE A 37 -2.19 0.95 -9.40
CA ILE A 37 -1.78 -0.35 -9.95
C ILE A 37 -0.52 -0.20 -10.81
N GLY A 38 0.09 -1.32 -11.19
CA GLY A 38 1.20 -1.35 -12.15
C GLY A 38 0.96 -2.40 -13.21
N GLY A 39 1.28 -2.03 -14.45
CA GLY A 39 1.31 -2.96 -15.56
C GLY A 39 2.54 -3.88 -15.53
N GLU A 40 2.57 -4.86 -16.40
CA GLU A 40 3.69 -5.79 -16.59
C GLU A 40 4.99 -5.07 -16.96
N VAL A 41 4.88 -3.87 -17.55
CA VAL A 41 6.00 -3.03 -17.97
C VAL A 41 5.93 -1.64 -17.34
N PHE A 42 7.08 -0.94 -17.24
CA PHE A 42 7.25 0.46 -16.79
C PHE A 42 6.83 0.77 -15.35
N GLY A 43 6.30 -0.20 -14.58
CA GLY A 43 6.04 -0.04 -13.15
C GLY A 43 7.21 -0.51 -12.30
N LEU A 44 7.45 0.18 -11.18
CA LEU A 44 8.36 -0.34 -10.13
C LEU A 44 7.69 -1.52 -9.46
N ARG A 45 8.34 -2.66 -9.42
CA ARG A 45 7.94 -3.97 -8.88
C ARG A 45 7.77 -5.05 -9.96
N ALA A 46 8.74 -5.14 -10.89
CA ALA A 46 8.78 -6.14 -11.96
C ALA A 46 8.61 -7.62 -11.50
N LYS A 47 8.77 -7.89 -10.19
CA LYS A 47 8.52 -9.21 -9.58
C LYS A 47 7.15 -9.34 -8.90
N ALA A 48 6.36 -8.28 -8.81
CA ALA A 48 4.97 -8.40 -8.37
C ALA A 48 4.16 -9.12 -9.46
N LYS A 49 3.06 -9.73 -9.06
CA LYS A 49 2.00 -10.04 -10.01
C LYS A 49 1.49 -8.69 -10.50
N ASN A 50 1.78 -8.34 -11.76
CA ASN A 50 1.36 -7.11 -12.38
C ASN A 50 0.11 -7.37 -13.21
N PHE A 51 -0.67 -6.33 -13.47
CA PHE A 51 -1.90 -6.45 -14.25
C PHE A 51 -1.59 -6.61 -15.74
N SER A 52 -2.23 -7.57 -16.41
CA SER A 52 -2.38 -7.54 -17.85
C SER A 52 -3.28 -6.37 -18.29
N LEU A 53 -3.31 -6.05 -19.58
CA LEU A 53 -4.20 -4.99 -20.09
C LEU A 53 -5.67 -5.33 -19.87
N GLU A 54 -6.05 -6.61 -20.01
CA GLU A 54 -7.40 -7.10 -19.75
C GLU A 54 -7.77 -6.97 -18.28
N GLU A 55 -6.88 -7.41 -17.35
CA GLU A 55 -7.09 -7.26 -15.91
C GLU A 55 -7.17 -5.78 -15.50
N MET A 56 -6.39 -4.89 -16.16
CA MET A 56 -6.50 -3.44 -15.94
C MET A 56 -7.86 -2.91 -16.37
N ALA A 57 -8.33 -3.29 -17.57
CA ALA A 57 -9.62 -2.82 -18.09
C ALA A 57 -10.77 -3.27 -17.17
N GLU A 58 -10.79 -4.55 -16.77
CA GLU A 58 -11.77 -5.07 -15.81
C GLU A 58 -11.68 -4.34 -14.45
N GLY A 59 -10.47 -4.09 -13.98
CA GLY A 59 -10.24 -3.38 -12.71
C GLY A 59 -10.71 -1.92 -12.75
N VAL A 60 -10.47 -1.22 -13.86
CA VAL A 60 -10.94 0.16 -14.07
C VAL A 60 -12.46 0.22 -14.14
N GLU A 61 -13.10 -0.67 -14.92
CA GLU A 61 -14.56 -0.77 -15.00
C GLU A 61 -15.19 -1.01 -13.63
N PHE A 62 -14.71 -2.02 -12.90
CA PHE A 62 -15.18 -2.33 -11.56
C PHE A 62 -15.01 -1.14 -10.58
N ALA A 63 -13.86 -0.47 -10.60
CA ALA A 63 -13.61 0.67 -9.72
C ALA A 63 -14.55 1.85 -10.06
N HIS A 64 -14.73 2.16 -11.34
CA HIS A 64 -15.62 3.22 -11.81
C HIS A 64 -17.08 2.97 -11.45
N GLU A 65 -17.58 1.72 -11.53
CA GLU A 65 -18.94 1.35 -11.07
C GLU A 65 -19.15 1.66 -9.58
N HIS A 66 -18.07 1.68 -8.80
CA HIS A 66 -18.10 2.03 -7.36
C HIS A 66 -17.67 3.48 -7.07
N GLY A 67 -17.46 4.31 -8.10
CA GLY A 67 -17.05 5.71 -7.95
C GLY A 67 -15.60 5.89 -7.50
N VAL A 68 -14.74 4.87 -7.65
CA VAL A 68 -13.33 4.84 -7.27
C VAL A 68 -12.44 5.05 -8.50
N LYS A 69 -11.43 5.91 -8.38
CA LYS A 69 -10.45 6.19 -9.44
C LYS A 69 -9.35 5.13 -9.52
N VAL A 70 -8.75 4.96 -10.69
CA VAL A 70 -7.62 4.05 -10.90
C VAL A 70 -6.43 4.79 -11.53
N TYR A 71 -5.26 4.72 -10.88
CA TYR A 71 -4.02 5.33 -11.33
C TYR A 71 -3.01 4.27 -11.73
N VAL A 72 -2.41 4.42 -12.91
CA VAL A 72 -1.42 3.48 -13.44
C VAL A 72 -0.01 4.02 -13.26
N THR A 73 0.89 3.20 -12.68
CA THR A 73 2.29 3.59 -12.52
C THR A 73 3.09 3.34 -13.78
N ALA A 74 3.77 4.39 -14.28
CA ALA A 74 4.81 4.35 -15.30
C ALA A 74 6.07 5.08 -14.77
N ASN A 75 6.55 4.66 -13.59
CA ASN A 75 7.45 5.43 -12.74
C ASN A 75 8.84 4.81 -12.57
N ILE A 76 9.31 4.04 -13.55
CA ILE A 76 10.72 3.64 -13.64
C ILE A 76 11.60 4.85 -13.95
N LEU A 77 12.90 4.75 -13.66
CA LEU A 77 13.90 5.63 -14.24
C LEU A 77 14.25 5.08 -15.63
N ALA A 78 13.75 5.73 -16.68
CA ALA A 78 13.85 5.24 -18.04
C ALA A 78 15.28 5.35 -18.60
N HIS A 79 15.66 4.35 -19.40
CA HIS A 79 16.85 4.37 -20.25
C HIS A 79 16.43 4.54 -21.71
N ASN A 80 17.38 4.84 -22.60
CA ASN A 80 17.09 5.05 -24.02
C ASN A 80 16.31 3.89 -24.66
N ALA A 81 16.56 2.64 -24.21
CA ALA A 81 15.84 1.46 -24.69
C ALA A 81 14.38 1.40 -24.28
N ASP A 82 13.97 2.18 -23.26
CA ASP A 82 12.61 2.18 -22.72
C ASP A 82 11.70 3.19 -23.46
N ILE A 83 12.27 4.12 -24.26
CA ILE A 83 11.54 5.26 -24.88
C ILE A 83 10.50 4.78 -25.91
N GLU A 84 10.89 3.95 -26.86
CA GLU A 84 9.91 3.47 -27.88
C GLU A 84 8.90 2.46 -27.29
N PRO A 85 9.28 1.51 -26.42
CA PRO A 85 8.31 0.65 -25.76
C PRO A 85 7.28 1.40 -24.92
N VAL A 86 7.63 2.52 -24.24
CA VAL A 86 6.65 3.29 -23.46
C VAL A 86 5.59 3.95 -24.31
N LYS A 87 5.93 4.36 -25.55
CA LYS A 87 4.94 4.92 -26.49
C LYS A 87 3.91 3.87 -26.89
N ALA A 88 4.36 2.63 -27.15
CA ALA A 88 3.44 1.52 -27.41
C ALA A 88 2.50 1.29 -26.22
N TYR A 89 3.05 1.20 -25.03
CA TYR A 89 2.27 1.03 -23.78
C TYR A 89 1.24 2.15 -23.56
N PHE A 90 1.59 3.40 -23.84
CA PHE A 90 0.62 4.51 -23.73
C PHE A 90 -0.50 4.43 -24.75
N ASN A 91 -0.27 3.87 -25.94
CA ASN A 91 -1.35 3.59 -26.88
C ASN A 91 -2.33 2.52 -26.36
N ASP A 92 -1.79 1.48 -25.69
CA ASP A 92 -2.63 0.44 -25.08
C ASP A 92 -3.46 1.02 -23.93
N LEU A 93 -2.88 1.89 -23.10
CA LEU A 93 -3.58 2.56 -21.99
C LEU A 93 -4.73 3.48 -22.44
N LYS A 94 -4.75 3.97 -23.69
CA LYS A 94 -5.91 4.68 -24.24
C LYS A 94 -7.19 3.83 -24.25
N GLN A 95 -7.05 2.53 -24.37
CA GLN A 95 -8.20 1.59 -24.35
C GLN A 95 -8.63 1.26 -22.92
N VAL A 96 -7.68 1.16 -22.01
CA VAL A 96 -7.92 0.89 -20.58
C VAL A 96 -8.60 2.07 -19.88
N LYS A 97 -8.25 3.31 -20.26
CA LYS A 97 -8.79 4.58 -19.74
C LYS A 97 -8.66 4.73 -18.20
N PRO A 98 -7.47 4.56 -17.62
CA PRO A 98 -7.27 4.90 -16.23
C PRO A 98 -7.46 6.42 -16.03
N ASP A 99 -7.68 6.85 -14.79
CA ASP A 99 -7.90 8.28 -14.46
C ASP A 99 -6.60 9.09 -14.49
N ALA A 100 -5.46 8.49 -14.13
CA ALA A 100 -4.17 9.18 -14.14
C ALA A 100 -2.98 8.22 -14.36
N LEU A 101 -1.85 8.82 -14.76
CA LEU A 101 -0.54 8.16 -14.79
C LEU A 101 0.37 8.73 -13.71
N ILE A 102 1.07 7.83 -12.97
CA ILE A 102 2.09 8.20 -11.99
C ILE A 102 3.47 8.01 -12.62
N ILE A 103 4.17 9.12 -12.89
CA ILE A 103 5.40 9.17 -13.69
C ILE A 103 6.52 9.85 -12.90
N SER A 104 7.78 9.42 -13.05
CA SER A 104 8.94 10.04 -12.40
C SER A 104 9.96 10.64 -13.37
N ASP A 105 10.03 10.09 -14.58
CA ASP A 105 11.01 10.48 -15.59
C ASP A 105 10.47 11.64 -16.44
N PRO A 106 11.23 12.75 -16.60
CA PRO A 106 10.78 13.91 -17.38
C PRO A 106 10.52 13.60 -18.87
N ALA A 107 11.29 12.68 -19.48
CA ALA A 107 11.06 12.31 -20.87
C ALA A 107 9.76 11.51 -21.02
N ILE A 108 9.52 10.56 -20.11
CA ILE A 108 8.27 9.78 -20.08
C ILE A 108 7.07 10.72 -19.82
N PHE A 109 7.24 11.72 -18.92
CA PHE A 109 6.21 12.73 -18.65
C PHE A 109 5.85 13.54 -19.91
N THR A 110 6.86 13.99 -20.67
CA THR A 110 6.64 14.73 -21.91
C THR A 110 5.93 13.88 -22.96
N ILE A 111 6.36 12.63 -23.14
CA ILE A 111 5.71 11.68 -24.05
C ILE A 111 4.26 11.42 -23.65
N ALA A 112 3.99 11.24 -22.35
CA ALA A 112 2.62 11.05 -21.85
C ALA A 112 1.75 12.25 -22.15
N LYS A 113 2.23 13.47 -21.90
CA LYS A 113 1.51 14.71 -22.18
C LYS A 113 1.16 14.88 -23.67
N GLU A 114 2.08 14.51 -24.56
CA GLU A 114 1.86 14.58 -26.02
C GLU A 114 0.88 13.51 -26.50
N MET A 115 0.99 12.28 -26.01
CA MET A 115 0.20 11.13 -26.48
C MET A 115 -1.18 11.00 -25.83
N LEU A 116 -1.31 11.50 -24.59
CA LEU A 116 -2.48 11.35 -23.71
C LEU A 116 -2.86 12.73 -23.14
N PRO A 117 -3.24 13.72 -23.95
CA PRO A 117 -3.42 15.11 -23.53
C PRO A 117 -4.52 15.31 -22.49
N ASP A 118 -5.51 14.41 -22.43
CA ASP A 118 -6.64 14.45 -21.48
C ASP A 118 -6.38 13.64 -20.20
N MET A 119 -5.25 12.94 -20.12
CA MET A 119 -4.88 12.12 -18.96
C MET A 119 -4.29 12.99 -17.85
N GLU A 120 -4.77 12.82 -16.62
CA GLU A 120 -4.11 13.44 -15.48
C GLU A 120 -2.71 12.85 -15.27
N LEU A 121 -1.71 13.73 -15.05
CA LEU A 121 -0.34 13.31 -14.80
C LEU A 121 0.05 13.64 -13.36
N HIS A 122 0.42 12.60 -12.60
CA HIS A 122 0.90 12.68 -11.24
C HIS A 122 2.40 12.41 -11.20
N VAL A 123 3.15 13.27 -10.53
CA VAL A 123 4.61 13.10 -10.41
C VAL A 123 4.93 12.18 -9.23
N SER A 124 5.59 11.07 -9.51
CA SER A 124 5.96 10.05 -8.51
C SER A 124 6.95 10.59 -7.47
N THR A 125 6.91 10.01 -6.26
CA THR A 125 7.95 10.20 -5.23
C THR A 125 9.37 9.84 -5.71
N GLN A 126 9.51 9.04 -6.75
CA GLN A 126 10.79 8.70 -7.39
C GLN A 126 11.49 9.91 -8.04
N ALA A 127 10.76 10.98 -8.31
CA ALA A 127 11.33 12.25 -8.76
C ALA A 127 11.97 13.05 -7.62
N ASN A 128 11.84 12.60 -6.36
CA ASN A 128 12.40 13.22 -5.15
C ASN A 128 11.99 14.69 -4.96
N ASN A 129 10.70 14.93 -4.94
CA ASN A 129 10.13 16.27 -4.80
C ASN A 129 10.18 16.72 -3.33
N THR A 130 11.07 17.66 -3.02
CA THR A 130 11.40 18.10 -1.65
C THR A 130 11.17 19.59 -1.37
N ASN A 131 10.73 20.38 -2.37
CA ASN A 131 10.54 21.81 -2.20
C ASN A 131 9.51 22.37 -3.19
N TYR A 132 8.90 23.51 -2.84
CA TYR A 132 7.88 24.16 -3.66
C TYR A 132 8.36 24.57 -5.05
N GLY A 133 9.65 24.85 -5.25
CA GLY A 133 10.21 25.15 -6.57
C GLY A 133 10.08 23.98 -7.53
N THR A 134 10.33 22.74 -7.04
CA THR A 134 10.13 21.51 -7.82
C THR A 134 8.65 21.28 -8.14
N TYR A 135 7.75 21.55 -7.20
CA TYR A 135 6.30 21.46 -7.43
C TYR A 135 5.85 22.45 -8.51
N ASN A 136 6.27 23.72 -8.42
CA ASN A 136 5.95 24.74 -9.41
C ASN A 136 6.52 24.40 -10.80
N PHE A 137 7.71 23.78 -10.87
CA PHE A 137 8.29 23.29 -12.12
C PHE A 137 7.37 22.24 -12.77
N TRP A 138 6.94 21.23 -12.02
CA TRP A 138 6.05 20.20 -12.54
C TRP A 138 4.66 20.74 -12.89
N TYR A 139 4.13 21.66 -12.09
CA TYR A 139 2.88 22.37 -12.40
C TYR A 139 2.97 23.11 -13.73
N GLY A 140 4.06 23.83 -13.96
CA GLY A 140 4.32 24.51 -15.24
C GLY A 140 4.40 23.57 -16.45
N LEU A 141 4.77 22.31 -16.23
CA LEU A 141 4.70 21.25 -17.25
C LEU A 141 3.31 20.63 -17.39
N GLY A 142 2.37 20.94 -16.51
CA GLY A 142 0.99 20.44 -16.54
C GLY A 142 0.73 19.24 -15.64
N ALA A 143 1.56 18.98 -14.64
CA ALA A 143 1.26 17.99 -13.60
C ALA A 143 0.07 18.47 -12.75
N LYS A 144 -0.87 17.56 -12.49
CA LYS A 144 -2.02 17.81 -11.61
C LYS A 144 -1.65 17.60 -10.14
N ARG A 145 -0.78 16.62 -9.86
CA ARG A 145 -0.43 16.15 -8.51
C ARG A 145 1.06 15.84 -8.41
N VAL A 146 1.63 16.11 -7.25
CA VAL A 146 3.00 15.69 -6.91
C VAL A 146 2.99 14.85 -5.65
N VAL A 147 3.63 13.67 -5.73
CA VAL A 147 3.89 12.82 -4.57
C VAL A 147 5.16 13.31 -3.89
N SER A 148 5.03 13.75 -2.66
CA SER A 148 6.14 14.22 -1.82
C SER A 148 7.20 13.13 -1.63
N ALA A 149 8.45 13.55 -1.46
CA ALA A 149 9.46 12.69 -0.86
C ALA A 149 9.06 12.35 0.59
N ARG A 150 9.41 11.13 1.06
CA ARG A 150 9.05 10.64 2.40
C ARG A 150 9.88 11.28 3.50
N GLU A 151 10.91 12.01 3.13
CA GLU A 151 11.88 12.68 3.99
C GLU A 151 11.44 14.09 4.41
N LEU A 152 10.24 14.52 3.99
CA LEU A 152 9.68 15.83 4.36
C LEU A 152 8.96 15.76 5.72
N SER A 153 9.16 16.82 6.52
CA SER A 153 8.38 17.07 7.72
C SER A 153 7.03 17.73 7.40
N ILE A 154 6.10 17.68 8.34
CA ILE A 154 4.79 18.37 8.26
C ILE A 154 4.97 19.87 7.98
N ASN A 155 5.97 20.51 8.60
CA ASN A 155 6.21 21.93 8.42
C ASN A 155 6.70 22.27 7.00
N GLU A 156 7.58 21.43 6.42
CA GLU A 156 8.01 21.61 5.03
C GLU A 156 6.86 21.39 4.05
N ILE A 157 5.95 20.44 4.32
CA ILE A 157 4.75 20.24 3.49
C ILE A 157 3.80 21.45 3.59
N LYS A 158 3.61 22.04 4.77
CA LYS A 158 2.84 23.29 4.93
C LYS A 158 3.48 24.45 4.13
N GLU A 159 4.79 24.60 4.22
CA GLU A 159 5.52 25.62 3.43
C GLU A 159 5.36 25.38 1.92
N ILE A 160 5.42 24.14 1.46
CA ILE A 160 5.14 23.79 0.06
C ILE A 160 3.72 24.22 -0.30
N ARG A 161 2.70 23.85 0.50
CA ARG A 161 1.29 24.21 0.25
C ARG A 161 1.07 25.70 0.11
N GLU A 162 1.74 26.50 0.92
CA GLU A 162 1.64 27.98 0.91
C GLU A 162 2.26 28.63 -0.34
N ASN A 163 3.17 27.92 -1.04
CA ASN A 163 3.97 28.44 -2.13
C ASN A 163 3.71 27.79 -3.49
N ILE A 164 2.64 27.01 -3.62
CA ILE A 164 2.22 26.38 -4.88
C ILE A 164 0.78 26.79 -5.25
N PRO A 165 0.37 26.66 -6.52
CA PRO A 165 -1.00 26.94 -6.95
C PRO A 165 -2.04 26.16 -6.16
N GLU A 166 -3.20 26.77 -5.93
CA GLU A 166 -4.26 26.18 -5.13
C GLU A 166 -4.82 24.89 -5.74
N ASP A 167 -4.88 24.79 -7.06
CA ASP A 167 -5.37 23.64 -7.81
C ASP A 167 -4.33 22.53 -8.02
N MET A 168 -3.07 22.74 -7.60
CA MET A 168 -2.07 21.70 -7.55
C MET A 168 -2.24 20.83 -6.32
N GLU A 169 -2.29 19.50 -6.49
CA GLU A 169 -2.51 18.55 -5.43
C GLU A 169 -1.19 18.03 -4.83
N ILE A 170 -1.20 17.87 -3.50
CA ILE A 170 -0.12 17.23 -2.74
C ILE A 170 -0.56 15.82 -2.31
N GLU A 171 0.23 14.81 -2.64
CA GLU A 171 0.07 13.45 -2.19
C GLU A 171 1.23 13.04 -1.29
N THR A 172 0.96 12.37 -0.16
CA THR A 172 2.01 11.85 0.71
C THR A 172 1.75 10.39 1.10
N PHE A 173 2.83 9.63 1.33
CA PHE A 173 2.70 8.34 1.98
C PHE A 173 2.38 8.54 3.46
N ILE A 174 1.38 7.80 3.95
CA ILE A 174 0.92 7.85 5.34
C ILE A 174 1.04 6.51 6.06
N HIS A 175 1.27 5.41 5.31
CA HIS A 175 1.38 4.07 5.89
C HIS A 175 2.27 3.16 5.05
N GLY A 176 2.95 2.22 5.72
CA GLY A 176 3.69 1.11 5.14
C GLY A 176 5.20 1.28 5.14
N ALA A 177 5.88 0.46 4.36
CA ALA A 177 7.33 0.31 4.44
C ALA A 177 8.11 1.58 4.10
N MET A 178 9.07 1.94 4.95
CA MET A 178 10.03 3.01 4.71
C MET A 178 11.26 2.49 3.94
N CYS A 179 11.92 3.37 3.19
CA CYS A 179 13.17 3.09 2.49
C CYS A 179 14.33 3.76 3.22
N ILE A 180 15.52 3.14 3.17
CA ILE A 180 16.76 3.68 3.76
C ILE A 180 17.29 4.93 3.04
N SER A 181 16.93 5.12 1.78
CA SER A 181 17.36 6.24 0.96
C SER A 181 16.19 6.86 0.23
N TYR A 182 16.41 8.04 -0.32
CA TYR A 182 15.45 8.64 -1.26
C TYR A 182 15.02 7.65 -2.33
N SER A 183 13.75 7.66 -2.67
CA SER A 183 13.17 6.76 -3.65
C SER A 183 13.93 6.80 -4.98
N GLY A 184 14.26 5.62 -5.54
CA GLY A 184 14.99 5.52 -6.80
C GLY A 184 16.47 5.90 -6.75
N ARG A 185 17.08 6.17 -5.59
CA ARG A 185 18.50 6.57 -5.47
C ARG A 185 19.41 5.51 -4.88
N CYS A 186 18.86 4.40 -4.41
CA CYS A 186 19.63 3.32 -3.80
C CYS A 186 20.19 2.35 -4.85
N LEU A 187 21.49 2.12 -4.83
CA LEU A 187 22.18 1.14 -5.68
C LEU A 187 22.50 -0.17 -4.95
N LEU A 188 22.15 -0.29 -3.66
CA LEU A 188 22.57 -1.42 -2.83
C LEU A 188 22.07 -2.76 -3.39
N SER A 189 20.83 -2.83 -3.86
CA SER A 189 20.28 -4.05 -4.48
C SER A 189 21.01 -4.42 -5.77
N SER A 190 21.30 -3.43 -6.62
CA SER A 190 22.04 -3.65 -7.86
C SER A 190 23.46 -4.15 -7.56
N PHE A 191 24.15 -3.53 -6.59
CA PHE A 191 25.49 -3.91 -6.19
C PHE A 191 25.54 -5.32 -5.58
N MET A 192 24.65 -5.63 -4.63
CA MET A 192 24.67 -6.89 -3.87
C MET A 192 24.13 -8.10 -4.66
N THR A 193 23.20 -7.89 -5.59
CA THR A 193 22.44 -8.98 -6.21
C THR A 193 22.32 -8.88 -7.75
N GLY A 194 22.87 -7.84 -8.36
CA GLY A 194 22.70 -7.55 -9.79
C GLY A 194 21.27 -7.15 -10.17
N ARG A 195 20.39 -6.88 -9.18
CA ARG A 195 18.99 -6.53 -9.42
C ARG A 195 18.73 -5.06 -9.18
N ASP A 196 18.31 -4.38 -10.23
CA ASP A 196 18.10 -2.94 -10.20
C ASP A 196 16.81 -2.55 -9.47
N ALA A 197 16.99 -1.87 -8.34
CA ALA A 197 15.87 -1.33 -7.55
C ALA A 197 15.07 -0.27 -8.32
N ASN A 198 15.72 0.47 -9.22
CA ASN A 198 15.12 1.54 -10.02
C ASN A 198 14.28 1.01 -11.19
N LYS A 199 14.43 -0.28 -11.49
CA LYS A 199 13.58 -1.05 -12.43
C LYS A 199 12.65 -2.03 -11.72
N GLY A 200 12.36 -1.80 -10.45
CA GLY A 200 11.39 -2.57 -9.68
C GLY A 200 11.89 -3.91 -9.12
N ALA A 201 13.18 -4.22 -9.22
CA ALA A 201 13.74 -5.52 -8.81
C ALA A 201 14.47 -5.48 -7.46
N CYS A 202 14.14 -4.53 -6.56
CA CYS A 202 14.77 -4.41 -5.25
C CYS A 202 14.63 -5.68 -4.41
N THR A 203 15.75 -6.21 -3.91
CA THR A 203 15.83 -7.39 -3.05
C THR A 203 15.88 -7.05 -1.56
N HIS A 204 15.74 -5.77 -1.22
CA HIS A 204 15.78 -5.23 0.14
C HIS A 204 17.05 -5.60 0.93
N PRO A 205 18.26 -5.49 0.38
CA PRO A 205 19.46 -5.89 1.10
C PRO A 205 19.73 -5.04 2.33
N CYS A 206 19.22 -3.80 2.39
CA CYS A 206 19.29 -2.98 3.60
C CYS A 206 18.59 -3.60 4.83
N ARG A 207 17.82 -4.68 4.63
CA ARG A 207 17.08 -5.40 5.68
C ARG A 207 17.68 -6.76 6.01
N TRP A 208 18.81 -7.12 5.39
CA TRP A 208 19.52 -8.35 5.70
C TRP A 208 20.35 -8.19 6.96
N LYS A 209 20.65 -9.30 7.63
CA LYS A 209 21.60 -9.32 8.74
C LYS A 209 23.01 -9.26 8.18
N TYR A 210 23.83 -8.36 8.72
CA TYR A 210 25.22 -8.21 8.38
C TYR A 210 26.10 -8.32 9.61
N ALA A 211 27.34 -8.69 9.38
CA ALA A 211 28.41 -8.58 10.36
C ALA A 211 29.67 -8.05 9.67
N VAL A 212 30.45 -7.25 10.38
CA VAL A 212 31.75 -6.80 9.90
C VAL A 212 32.82 -7.74 10.45
N MET A 213 33.79 -8.07 9.61
CA MET A 213 34.99 -8.80 9.99
C MET A 213 36.21 -7.94 9.70
N GLU A 214 37.11 -7.79 10.66
CA GLU A 214 38.39 -7.14 10.45
C GLU A 214 39.34 -8.08 9.71
N GLU A 215 40.00 -7.60 8.67
CA GLU A 215 40.89 -8.43 7.84
C GLU A 215 42.04 -9.09 8.62
N SER A 216 42.53 -8.40 9.66
CA SER A 216 43.56 -8.92 10.55
C SER A 216 43.06 -9.95 11.57
N ARG A 217 41.73 -10.14 11.70
CA ARG A 217 41.07 -11.09 12.61
C ARG A 217 40.03 -11.93 11.86
N PRO A 218 40.46 -12.78 10.92
CA PRO A 218 39.55 -13.57 10.13
C PRO A 218 38.78 -14.58 11.01
N GLY A 219 37.44 -14.62 10.85
CA GLY A 219 36.54 -15.51 11.60
C GLY A 219 35.92 -14.87 12.86
N GLU A 220 36.35 -13.68 13.25
CA GLU A 220 35.68 -12.89 14.30
C GLU A 220 34.65 -11.96 13.67
N TYR A 221 33.38 -12.35 13.73
CA TYR A 221 32.28 -11.56 13.20
C TYR A 221 31.75 -10.61 14.28
N MET A 222 31.83 -9.32 14.00
CA MET A 222 31.26 -8.26 14.85
C MET A 222 29.90 -7.88 14.28
N PRO A 223 28.78 -8.02 15.05
CA PRO A 223 27.48 -7.54 14.62
C PRO A 223 27.58 -6.02 14.39
N ILE A 224 26.86 -5.55 13.39
CA ILE A 224 26.78 -4.12 13.11
C ILE A 224 25.60 -3.57 13.91
N GLU A 225 25.90 -2.83 14.97
CA GLU A 225 24.90 -2.15 15.82
C GLU A 225 25.20 -0.65 15.87
N GLU A 226 24.19 0.19 16.08
CA GLU A 226 24.39 1.64 16.17
C GLU A 226 24.62 2.11 17.62
N ASN A 227 25.55 3.02 17.76
CA ASN A 227 25.71 3.84 18.93
C ASN A 227 26.17 5.26 18.50
N GLU A 228 26.34 6.19 19.40
CA GLU A 228 26.65 7.61 19.16
C GLU A 228 27.82 7.90 18.19
N ARG A 229 28.47 6.89 17.59
CA ARG A 229 29.71 7.01 16.81
C ARG A 229 29.71 6.37 15.44
N GLY A 230 28.65 5.69 14.98
CA GLY A 230 28.78 4.98 13.72
C GLY A 230 27.54 4.39 13.07
N THR A 231 27.74 3.95 11.89
CA THR A 231 26.77 3.64 10.84
C THR A 231 26.30 2.18 10.88
N TYR A 232 25.06 1.95 10.55
CA TYR A 232 24.35 0.66 10.56
C TYR A 232 23.67 0.39 9.25
N ILE A 233 23.46 -0.89 8.94
CA ILE A 233 22.63 -1.31 7.85
C ILE A 233 21.25 -1.64 8.41
N PHE A 234 20.20 -1.05 7.93
CA PHE A 234 19.08 -0.45 8.61
C PHE A 234 17.80 -1.23 8.39
N ASN A 235 17.13 -1.62 9.46
CA ASN A 235 15.79 -2.22 9.43
C ASN A 235 14.76 -1.18 9.89
N SER A 236 14.37 -0.28 8.99
CA SER A 236 13.42 0.79 9.30
C SER A 236 12.07 0.22 9.73
N LYS A 237 11.48 0.80 10.78
CA LYS A 237 10.08 0.61 11.16
C LYS A 237 9.16 1.02 10.00
N ASP A 238 7.95 0.49 9.99
CA ASP A 238 6.95 0.88 9.00
C ASP A 238 6.30 2.22 9.42
N LEU A 239 6.00 3.07 8.42
CA LEU A 239 5.27 4.33 8.64
C LEU A 239 3.84 4.04 9.06
N CYS A 240 3.34 4.76 10.07
CA CYS A 240 1.92 4.78 10.43
C CYS A 240 1.52 6.14 10.97
N MET A 241 0.58 6.80 10.27
CA MET A 241 0.07 8.13 10.59
C MET A 241 -1.40 8.13 11.01
N VAL A 242 -1.95 6.98 11.38
CA VAL A 242 -3.39 6.86 11.71
C VAL A 242 -3.82 7.71 12.90
N GLU A 243 -2.89 8.02 13.82
CA GLU A 243 -3.10 8.90 14.97
C GLU A 243 -2.94 10.39 14.65
N HIS A 244 -2.55 10.73 13.42
CA HIS A 244 -2.15 12.07 12.99
C HIS A 244 -2.94 12.58 11.78
N ILE A 245 -4.18 12.08 11.59
CA ILE A 245 -5.06 12.52 10.51
C ILE A 245 -5.29 14.04 10.54
N PRO A 246 -5.53 14.69 11.71
CA PRO A 246 -5.71 16.13 11.78
C PRO A 246 -4.51 16.92 11.25
N GLU A 247 -3.28 16.53 11.65
CA GLU A 247 -2.05 17.21 11.26
C GLU A 247 -1.77 17.09 9.76
N LEU A 248 -2.10 15.93 9.15
CA LEU A 248 -1.97 15.71 7.72
C LEU A 248 -2.94 16.60 6.93
N ILE A 249 -4.20 16.70 7.39
CA ILE A 249 -5.22 17.55 6.79
C ILE A 249 -4.84 19.04 6.93
N ASP A 250 -4.42 19.45 8.12
CA ASP A 250 -3.98 20.82 8.40
C ASP A 250 -2.72 21.23 7.62
N ALA A 251 -1.92 20.25 7.16
CA ALA A 251 -0.80 20.48 6.27
C ALA A 251 -1.22 20.74 4.80
N GLY A 252 -2.49 20.58 4.47
CA GLY A 252 -3.03 20.80 3.14
C GLY A 252 -2.70 19.68 2.15
N ILE A 253 -2.57 18.44 2.65
CA ILE A 253 -2.38 17.25 1.83
C ILE A 253 -3.73 16.84 1.23
N ASP A 254 -3.77 16.60 -0.07
CA ASP A 254 -4.99 16.27 -0.81
C ASP A 254 -5.21 14.75 -0.94
N SER A 255 -4.12 13.95 -0.99
CA SER A 255 -4.19 12.50 -1.15
C SER A 255 -3.29 11.76 -0.15
N PHE A 256 -3.89 10.84 0.57
CA PHE A 256 -3.27 9.97 1.58
C PHE A 256 -2.95 8.62 0.99
N LYS A 257 -1.66 8.37 0.74
CA LYS A 257 -1.19 7.16 0.05
C LYS A 257 -0.72 6.08 0.99
N ILE A 258 -1.25 4.88 0.81
CA ILE A 258 -0.79 3.67 1.49
C ILE A 258 0.28 2.98 0.61
N GLU A 259 1.42 2.60 1.21
CA GLU A 259 2.40 1.71 0.58
C GLU A 259 2.06 0.25 0.85
N GLY A 260 2.17 -0.60 -0.16
CA GLY A 260 1.89 -2.02 0.04
C GLY A 260 1.55 -2.81 -1.22
N ARG A 261 2.05 -2.43 -2.41
CA ARG A 261 1.79 -3.15 -3.68
C ARG A 261 2.16 -4.64 -3.67
N MET A 262 3.03 -5.08 -2.75
CA MET A 262 3.42 -6.49 -2.60
C MET A 262 2.64 -7.21 -1.49
N LYS A 263 1.69 -6.54 -0.87
CA LYS A 263 0.95 -7.05 0.29
C LYS A 263 -0.30 -7.84 -0.14
N THR A 264 -0.81 -8.65 0.78
CA THR A 264 -2.02 -9.47 0.59
C THR A 264 -3.30 -8.63 0.63
N ALA A 265 -4.41 -9.20 0.15
CA ALA A 265 -5.73 -8.58 0.27
C ALA A 265 -6.11 -8.30 1.74
N LEU A 266 -5.79 -9.19 2.69
CA LEU A 266 -6.01 -8.95 4.11
C LEU A 266 -5.29 -7.68 4.61
N TYR A 267 -4.01 -7.47 4.23
CA TYR A 267 -3.30 -6.25 4.60
C TYR A 267 -3.97 -5.01 4.02
N VAL A 268 -4.27 -5.05 2.72
CA VAL A 268 -4.89 -3.91 2.02
C VAL A 268 -6.24 -3.57 2.63
N ALA A 269 -7.09 -4.56 2.88
CA ALA A 269 -8.39 -4.38 3.52
C ALA A 269 -8.26 -3.78 4.93
N THR A 270 -7.37 -4.35 5.76
CA THR A 270 -7.17 -3.89 7.15
C THR A 270 -6.72 -2.43 7.19
N VAL A 271 -5.72 -2.07 6.39
CA VAL A 271 -5.16 -0.71 6.39
C VAL A 271 -6.14 0.28 5.77
N ALA A 272 -6.72 -0.04 4.61
CA ALA A 272 -7.67 0.85 3.92
C ALA A 272 -8.89 1.12 4.80
N ARG A 273 -9.54 0.09 5.37
CA ARG A 273 -10.68 0.20 6.28
C ARG A 273 -10.35 1.10 7.47
N THR A 274 -9.22 0.88 8.09
CA THR A 274 -8.85 1.62 9.30
C THR A 274 -8.63 3.10 9.01
N TYR A 275 -7.90 3.43 7.94
CA TYR A 275 -7.72 4.84 7.55
C TYR A 275 -9.03 5.48 7.08
N ARG A 276 -9.89 4.75 6.35
CA ARG A 276 -11.21 5.27 5.95
C ARG A 276 -12.05 5.62 7.17
N MET A 277 -12.13 4.72 8.16
CA MET A 277 -12.83 4.97 9.41
C MET A 277 -12.25 6.18 10.16
N ALA A 278 -10.92 6.27 10.26
CA ALA A 278 -10.26 7.38 10.96
C ALA A 278 -10.52 8.73 10.27
N ILE A 279 -10.48 8.77 8.94
CA ILE A 279 -10.78 9.96 8.14
C ILE A 279 -12.24 10.36 8.31
N ASP A 280 -13.18 9.41 8.16
CA ASP A 280 -14.61 9.68 8.24
C ASP A 280 -15.01 10.15 9.64
N ASP A 281 -14.51 9.49 10.68
CA ASP A 281 -14.76 9.89 12.07
C ASP A 281 -14.23 11.31 12.35
N TYR A 282 -13.06 11.67 11.83
CA TYR A 282 -12.52 13.02 11.97
C TYR A 282 -13.35 14.07 11.22
N LEU A 283 -13.80 13.74 10.01
CA LEU A 283 -14.61 14.65 9.18
C LEU A 283 -16.02 14.81 9.75
N GLU A 284 -16.57 13.76 10.37
CA GLU A 284 -17.86 13.82 11.03
C GLU A 284 -17.78 14.63 12.35
N GLU A 285 -16.87 14.23 13.25
CA GLU A 285 -16.63 14.88 14.52
C GLU A 285 -15.22 14.61 15.04
N PRO A 286 -14.33 15.62 15.18
CA PRO A 286 -12.97 15.44 15.69
C PRO A 286 -12.85 14.70 17.03
N LYS A 287 -13.87 14.85 17.90
CA LYS A 287 -13.92 14.13 19.20
C LYS A 287 -14.18 12.63 19.02
N LYS A 288 -14.96 12.23 18.03
CA LYS A 288 -15.21 10.84 17.68
C LYS A 288 -13.93 10.16 17.22
N TYR A 289 -13.19 10.81 16.33
CA TYR A 289 -11.86 10.35 15.92
C TYR A 289 -10.94 10.16 17.14
N GLN A 290 -10.84 11.18 18.01
CA GLN A 290 -9.96 11.12 19.18
C GLN A 290 -10.34 9.98 20.14
N ALA A 291 -11.63 9.72 20.33
CA ALA A 291 -12.11 8.62 21.17
C ALA A 291 -11.82 7.24 20.57
N ASN A 292 -11.76 7.15 19.24
CA ASN A 292 -11.58 5.91 18.51
C ASN A 292 -10.10 5.58 18.17
N ILE A 293 -9.11 6.40 18.54
CA ILE A 293 -7.69 6.15 18.31
C ILE A 293 -7.26 4.74 18.79
N PRO A 294 -7.62 4.27 20.01
CA PRO A 294 -7.24 2.92 20.44
C PRO A 294 -7.79 1.81 19.51
N LYS A 295 -9.01 1.99 18.97
CA LYS A 295 -9.61 1.06 18.01
C LYS A 295 -8.85 1.02 16.69
N TYR A 296 -8.38 2.17 16.19
CA TYR A 296 -7.57 2.20 14.96
C TYR A 296 -6.23 1.53 15.17
N GLN A 297 -5.57 1.75 16.32
CA GLN A 297 -4.32 1.08 16.69
C GLN A 297 -4.49 -0.44 16.76
N GLU A 298 -5.57 -0.91 17.40
CA GLU A 298 -5.91 -2.33 17.43
C GLU A 298 -6.10 -2.90 16.02
N PHE A 299 -6.88 -2.24 15.17
CA PHE A 299 -7.12 -2.72 13.81
C PHE A 299 -5.84 -2.77 12.97
N ILE A 300 -5.00 -1.74 13.03
CA ILE A 300 -3.72 -1.71 12.30
C ILE A 300 -2.79 -2.83 12.75
N SER A 301 -2.81 -3.25 14.03
CA SER A 301 -1.99 -4.35 14.53
C SER A 301 -2.43 -5.72 14.01
N GLN A 302 -3.64 -5.84 13.48
CA GLN A 302 -4.20 -7.10 12.97
C GLN A 302 -3.63 -7.56 11.62
N CYS A 303 -2.87 -6.71 10.92
CA CYS A 303 -2.18 -7.11 9.69
C CYS A 303 -0.68 -7.38 9.95
N THR A 304 -0.02 -7.96 8.96
CA THR A 304 1.42 -8.21 9.04
C THR A 304 2.20 -6.90 8.92
N TYR A 305 2.86 -6.47 9.98
CA TYR A 305 3.60 -5.21 10.04
C TYR A 305 4.96 -5.37 10.75
N ARG A 306 5.77 -4.33 10.66
CA ARG A 306 6.91 -4.07 11.55
C ARG A 306 6.50 -3.00 12.55
N GLN A 307 7.20 -2.88 13.66
CA GLN A 307 6.95 -1.78 14.58
C GLN A 307 6.77 -0.45 13.85
N TYR A 308 5.89 0.42 14.34
CA TYR A 308 5.51 1.64 13.66
C TYR A 308 6.33 2.86 14.08
N THR A 309 6.44 3.82 13.16
CA THR A 309 7.06 5.13 13.32
C THR A 309 6.27 6.18 12.54
N THR A 310 6.40 7.45 12.92
CA THR A 310 5.92 8.59 12.15
C THR A 310 6.91 9.05 11.05
N GLY A 311 8.01 8.31 10.84
CA GLY A 311 9.03 8.66 9.85
C GLY A 311 9.64 10.03 10.09
N PHE A 312 9.66 10.87 9.05
CA PHE A 312 10.20 12.22 9.10
C PHE A 312 9.17 13.30 9.45
N PHE A 313 7.89 12.97 9.59
CA PHE A 313 6.83 13.98 9.73
C PHE A 313 7.02 14.91 10.91
N PHE A 314 7.51 14.43 12.04
CA PHE A 314 7.70 15.23 13.26
C PHE A 314 9.18 15.49 13.63
N GLY A 315 10.10 15.15 12.74
CA GLY A 315 11.52 15.37 12.95
C GLY A 315 12.39 14.40 12.20
N LYS A 316 13.71 14.54 12.35
CA LYS A 316 14.64 13.57 11.76
C LYS A 316 14.52 12.24 12.50
N PRO A 317 14.46 11.12 11.77
CA PRO A 317 14.52 9.79 12.35
C PRO A 317 15.78 9.62 13.17
N ASP A 318 15.63 8.99 14.32
CA ASP A 318 16.72 8.62 15.24
C ASP A 318 16.76 7.09 15.43
N GLU A 319 17.52 6.65 16.40
CA GLU A 319 17.63 5.24 16.77
C GLU A 319 16.28 4.59 17.07
N THR A 320 15.30 5.33 17.59
CA THR A 320 13.96 4.80 17.92
C THR A 320 13.13 4.43 16.69
N THR A 321 13.52 4.88 15.51
CA THR A 321 12.82 4.62 14.22
C THR A 321 13.30 3.36 13.51
N GLN A 322 14.28 2.66 14.10
CA GLN A 322 14.86 1.43 13.56
C GLN A 322 14.50 0.22 14.45
N ILE A 323 14.62 -0.99 13.90
CA ILE A 323 14.44 -2.25 14.62
C ILE A 323 15.80 -2.93 14.74
N TYR A 324 16.27 -3.13 15.98
CA TYR A 324 17.58 -3.69 16.25
C TYR A 324 17.54 -5.15 16.69
N ASP A 325 16.46 -5.57 17.33
CA ASP A 325 16.33 -6.85 18.03
C ASP A 325 15.70 -7.96 17.19
N SER A 326 14.97 -7.63 16.13
CA SER A 326 14.36 -8.66 15.29
C SER A 326 14.16 -8.22 13.83
N ASN A 327 14.32 -9.17 12.89
CA ASN A 327 13.87 -9.02 11.50
C ASN A 327 12.45 -9.55 11.29
N VAL A 328 11.69 -9.69 12.38
CA VAL A 328 10.44 -10.44 12.40
C VAL A 328 9.28 -9.50 12.10
N TYR A 329 8.44 -9.91 11.17
CA TYR A 329 7.11 -9.33 10.99
C TYR A 329 6.19 -9.85 12.09
N GLU A 330 5.51 -8.96 12.79
CA GLU A 330 4.43 -9.34 13.69
C GLU A 330 3.21 -9.73 12.85
N ARG A 331 2.54 -10.82 13.25
CA ARG A 331 1.38 -11.35 12.56
C ARG A 331 0.39 -11.88 13.59
N GLU A 332 -0.71 -11.15 13.77
CA GLU A 332 -1.77 -11.57 14.70
C GLU A 332 -2.82 -12.45 14.03
N TYR A 333 -3.05 -12.29 12.73
CA TYR A 333 -4.07 -13.03 11.99
C TYR A 333 -3.50 -13.77 10.78
N VAL A 334 -4.06 -14.94 10.52
CA VAL A 334 -3.82 -15.75 9.32
C VAL A 334 -4.95 -15.49 8.32
N TYR A 335 -4.58 -15.10 7.09
CA TYR A 335 -5.52 -14.88 5.99
C TYR A 335 -6.00 -16.23 5.42
N LEU A 336 -7.30 -16.52 5.49
CA LEU A 336 -7.89 -17.79 5.04
C LEU A 336 -8.46 -17.72 3.63
N GLY A 337 -9.06 -16.61 3.24
CA GLY A 337 -9.63 -16.41 1.91
C GLY A 337 -10.60 -15.22 1.84
N ILE A 338 -11.19 -15.03 0.67
CA ILE A 338 -12.23 -14.02 0.41
C ILE A 338 -13.50 -14.75 -0.02
N ILE A 339 -14.64 -14.36 0.55
CA ILE A 339 -15.96 -14.84 0.14
C ILE A 339 -16.23 -14.45 -1.31
N GLY A 340 -16.48 -15.45 -2.13
CA GLY A 340 -16.88 -15.31 -3.53
C GLY A 340 -18.39 -15.33 -3.71
N GLU A 341 -18.84 -15.87 -4.84
CA GLU A 341 -20.26 -15.96 -5.19
C GLU A 341 -21.02 -16.89 -4.25
N LYS A 342 -22.27 -16.53 -3.95
CA LYS A 342 -23.23 -17.39 -3.25
C LYS A 342 -23.68 -18.50 -4.20
N VAL A 343 -23.53 -19.76 -3.80
CA VAL A 343 -23.92 -20.93 -4.60
C VAL A 343 -25.21 -21.59 -4.09
N ALA A 344 -25.45 -21.49 -2.77
CA ALA A 344 -26.69 -21.97 -2.14
C ALA A 344 -26.96 -21.17 -0.84
N GLU A 345 -27.97 -21.56 -0.06
CA GLU A 345 -28.25 -20.95 1.23
C GLU A 345 -27.05 -21.13 2.18
N ASN A 346 -26.44 -20.03 2.62
CA ASN A 346 -25.23 -19.99 3.45
C ASN A 346 -24.00 -20.68 2.85
N GLU A 347 -24.02 -21.04 1.56
CA GLU A 347 -22.88 -21.65 0.85
C GLU A 347 -22.28 -20.66 -0.16
N TYR A 348 -20.94 -20.52 -0.10
CA TYR A 348 -20.18 -19.54 -0.87
C TYR A 348 -18.95 -20.18 -1.49
N ARG A 349 -18.56 -19.74 -2.69
CA ARG A 349 -17.25 -20.04 -3.26
C ARG A 349 -16.16 -19.37 -2.47
N LEU A 350 -15.01 -20.04 -2.35
CA LEU A 350 -13.81 -19.53 -1.71
C LEU A 350 -12.56 -20.08 -2.39
N GLU A 351 -11.59 -19.23 -2.74
CA GLU A 351 -10.22 -19.69 -3.00
C GLU A 351 -9.42 -19.67 -1.70
N GLN A 352 -9.01 -20.87 -1.26
CA GLN A 352 -8.24 -21.04 -0.05
C GLN A 352 -6.86 -20.36 -0.13
N LYS A 353 -6.50 -19.62 0.90
CA LYS A 353 -5.18 -19.00 1.04
C LYS A 353 -4.31 -19.67 2.11
N ASN A 354 -4.93 -20.16 3.19
CA ASN A 354 -4.28 -20.97 4.23
C ASN A 354 -5.24 -22.05 4.69
N LYS A 355 -4.68 -23.09 5.32
CA LYS A 355 -5.44 -24.26 5.82
C LYS A 355 -6.39 -23.85 6.96
N PHE A 356 -7.61 -24.39 6.91
CA PHE A 356 -8.60 -24.39 7.99
C PHE A 356 -9.44 -25.69 7.93
N TYR A 357 -10.31 -25.91 8.90
CA TYR A 357 -11.05 -27.17 9.04
C TYR A 357 -12.48 -26.96 9.57
N VAL A 358 -13.33 -27.94 9.35
CA VAL A 358 -14.71 -27.97 9.85
C VAL A 358 -14.70 -27.94 11.38
N GLY A 359 -15.60 -27.16 11.97
CA GLY A 359 -15.69 -26.94 13.42
C GLY A 359 -14.71 -25.89 13.96
N GLN A 360 -13.84 -25.31 13.12
CA GLN A 360 -12.95 -24.22 13.55
C GLN A 360 -13.73 -22.92 13.70
N THR A 361 -13.51 -22.21 14.80
CA THR A 361 -13.96 -20.82 14.95
C THR A 361 -13.01 -19.92 14.18
N ILE A 362 -13.56 -19.12 13.26
CA ILE A 362 -12.86 -18.16 12.42
C ILE A 362 -13.54 -16.80 12.51
N GLU A 363 -12.88 -15.75 12.05
CA GLU A 363 -13.43 -14.40 12.02
C GLU A 363 -13.68 -13.95 10.58
N ILE A 364 -14.83 -13.33 10.37
CA ILE A 364 -15.19 -12.65 9.14
C ILE A 364 -14.95 -11.16 9.34
N MET A 365 -14.00 -10.63 8.61
CA MET A 365 -13.69 -9.22 8.58
C MET A 365 -14.62 -8.50 7.61
N LYS A 366 -15.39 -7.54 8.13
CA LYS A 366 -16.35 -6.72 7.38
C LYS A 366 -15.79 -5.34 7.06
N ALA A 367 -16.23 -4.78 5.93
CA ALA A 367 -15.79 -3.44 5.52
C ALA A 367 -16.21 -2.32 6.50
N ASP A 368 -17.34 -2.48 7.19
CA ASP A 368 -17.89 -1.53 8.16
C ASP A 368 -17.24 -1.61 9.56
N GLY A 369 -16.31 -2.55 9.77
CA GLY A 369 -15.62 -2.76 11.05
C GLY A 369 -16.42 -3.56 12.09
N ASN A 370 -17.57 -4.15 11.72
CA ASN A 370 -18.36 -5.05 12.56
C ASN A 370 -17.97 -6.51 12.28
N ASP A 371 -16.74 -6.87 12.66
CA ASP A 371 -16.20 -8.20 12.46
C ASP A 371 -16.97 -9.22 13.31
N ILE A 372 -17.14 -10.43 12.80
CA ILE A 372 -17.97 -11.48 13.43
C ILE A 372 -17.23 -12.81 13.50
N GLU A 373 -17.32 -13.47 14.65
CA GLU A 373 -16.87 -14.85 14.80
C GLU A 373 -17.93 -15.84 14.32
N VAL A 374 -17.50 -16.88 13.63
CA VAL A 374 -18.34 -17.96 13.11
C VAL A 374 -17.63 -19.28 13.19
N GLU A 375 -18.40 -20.38 13.25
CA GLU A 375 -17.89 -21.74 13.12
C GLU A 375 -17.98 -22.20 11.66
N VAL A 376 -16.96 -22.88 11.16
CA VAL A 376 -16.97 -23.51 9.83
C VAL A 376 -17.87 -24.74 9.88
N VAL A 377 -19.07 -24.65 9.29
CA VAL A 377 -20.09 -25.72 9.33
C VAL A 377 -19.75 -26.85 8.37
N SER A 378 -19.35 -26.53 7.13
CA SER A 378 -18.90 -27.53 6.16
C SER A 378 -17.94 -26.94 5.14
N ILE A 379 -17.11 -27.82 4.57
CA ILE A 379 -16.20 -27.52 3.45
C ILE A 379 -16.47 -28.58 2.38
N LYS A 380 -16.62 -28.17 1.12
CA LYS A 380 -16.73 -29.05 -0.05
C LYS A 380 -15.70 -28.64 -1.10
N ASP A 381 -15.26 -29.62 -1.89
CA ASP A 381 -14.47 -29.36 -3.10
C ASP A 381 -15.36 -28.83 -4.25
N GLU A 382 -14.78 -28.59 -5.43
CA GLU A 382 -15.51 -28.11 -6.61
C GLU A 382 -16.53 -29.10 -7.14
N GLU A 383 -16.32 -30.41 -6.92
CA GLU A 383 -17.21 -31.50 -7.28
C GLU A 383 -18.35 -31.69 -6.27
N GLY A 384 -18.33 -30.99 -5.13
CA GLY A 384 -19.34 -31.05 -4.07
C GLY A 384 -19.09 -32.16 -3.03
N ASN A 385 -17.92 -32.79 -3.03
CA ASN A 385 -17.56 -33.79 -2.03
C ASN A 385 -17.20 -33.09 -0.70
N GLU A 386 -17.71 -33.62 0.41
CA GLU A 386 -17.41 -33.11 1.75
C GLU A 386 -15.95 -33.37 2.14
N MET A 387 -15.37 -32.37 2.82
CA MET A 387 -13.99 -32.36 3.31
C MET A 387 -13.94 -31.96 4.77
N GLU A 388 -13.07 -32.58 5.57
CA GLU A 388 -12.82 -32.18 6.96
C GLU A 388 -11.90 -30.93 7.05
N SER A 389 -11.06 -30.73 6.03
CA SER A 389 -10.13 -29.57 5.95
C SER A 389 -9.73 -29.28 4.51
N CYS A 390 -9.16 -28.11 4.28
CA CYS A 390 -8.61 -27.70 2.98
C CYS A 390 -7.06 -27.76 3.00
N PRO A 391 -6.44 -28.91 2.61
CA PRO A 391 -5.00 -29.12 2.76
C PRO A 391 -4.12 -28.49 1.66
N HIS A 392 -4.69 -28.14 0.50
CA HIS A 392 -3.93 -27.73 -0.67
C HIS A 392 -4.00 -26.22 -0.90
N PRO A 393 -2.86 -25.51 -1.11
CA PRO A 393 -2.86 -24.09 -1.41
C PRO A 393 -3.67 -23.75 -2.68
N LYS A 394 -4.44 -22.67 -2.64
CA LYS A 394 -5.30 -22.17 -3.73
C LYS A 394 -6.40 -23.14 -4.17
N GLN A 395 -6.80 -24.06 -3.30
CA GLN A 395 -7.91 -24.95 -3.55
C GLN A 395 -9.20 -24.13 -3.70
N GLN A 396 -9.99 -24.43 -4.72
CA GLN A 396 -11.32 -23.88 -4.87
C GLN A 396 -12.29 -24.67 -4.00
N LEU A 397 -13.08 -23.99 -3.22
CA LEU A 397 -13.94 -24.59 -2.21
C LEU A 397 -15.35 -24.02 -2.30
N ILE A 398 -16.30 -24.80 -1.79
CA ILE A 398 -17.62 -24.31 -1.37
C ILE A 398 -17.67 -24.46 0.15
N ILE A 399 -17.90 -23.35 0.85
CA ILE A 399 -17.93 -23.32 2.32
C ILE A 399 -19.30 -22.90 2.83
N ASN A 400 -19.71 -23.48 3.97
CA ASN A 400 -20.89 -23.07 4.73
C ASN A 400 -20.44 -22.54 6.10
N LEU A 401 -20.87 -21.32 6.42
CA LEU A 401 -20.56 -20.66 7.69
C LEU A 401 -21.83 -20.40 8.54
N GLY A 402 -22.94 -21.06 8.21
CA GLY A 402 -24.19 -20.99 8.98
C GLY A 402 -24.93 -19.65 8.93
N ARG A 403 -24.50 -18.74 8.06
CA ARG A 403 -25.10 -17.40 7.94
C ARG A 403 -24.91 -16.77 6.57
N GLU A 404 -25.66 -15.72 6.34
CA GLU A 404 -25.55 -14.90 5.12
C GLU A 404 -24.33 -13.98 5.19
N LEU A 405 -23.55 -13.96 4.09
CA LEU A 405 -22.33 -13.18 3.91
C LEU A 405 -22.40 -12.39 2.61
N GLU A 406 -21.48 -11.44 2.48
CA GLU A 406 -21.34 -10.66 1.25
C GLU A 406 -20.09 -11.10 0.48
N PRO A 407 -20.18 -11.22 -0.86
CA PRO A 407 -18.98 -11.39 -1.67
C PRO A 407 -17.97 -10.29 -1.38
N GLY A 408 -16.72 -10.67 -1.06
CA GLY A 408 -15.65 -9.74 -0.67
C GLY A 408 -15.39 -9.66 0.82
N ASP A 409 -16.23 -10.26 1.69
CA ASP A 409 -15.90 -10.48 3.09
C ASP A 409 -14.62 -11.33 3.21
N ILE A 410 -13.75 -10.98 4.15
CA ILE A 410 -12.46 -11.67 4.32
C ILE A 410 -12.54 -12.63 5.49
N LEU A 411 -12.12 -13.87 5.24
CA LEU A 411 -11.96 -14.88 6.30
C LEU A 411 -10.55 -14.82 6.85
N ARG A 412 -10.46 -14.79 8.18
CA ARG A 412 -9.20 -14.82 8.91
C ARG A 412 -9.33 -15.57 10.23
N VAL A 413 -8.22 -16.00 10.79
CA VAL A 413 -8.19 -16.61 12.12
C VAL A 413 -7.03 -16.04 12.92
N LYS A 414 -7.22 -15.87 14.21
CA LYS A 414 -6.17 -15.39 15.11
C LYS A 414 -5.04 -16.44 15.17
N SER A 415 -3.80 -15.99 15.04
CA SER A 415 -2.63 -16.87 15.11
C SER A 415 -2.48 -17.43 16.53
N GLU A 416 -2.36 -18.74 16.69
CA GLU A 416 -2.11 -19.39 17.99
C GLU A 416 -0.68 -19.16 18.49
N GLU A 417 0.25 -18.82 17.58
CA GLU A 417 1.64 -18.48 17.91
C GLU A 417 1.97 -17.10 17.35
N LYS A 418 2.67 -16.26 18.15
CA LYS A 418 3.47 -15.16 17.60
C LYS A 418 4.57 -15.83 16.77
N GLN A 419 4.28 -16.12 15.48
CA GLN A 419 5.28 -16.73 14.59
C GLN A 419 6.41 -15.73 14.36
N VAL A 420 7.46 -15.93 15.14
CA VAL A 420 8.78 -15.40 14.92
C VAL A 420 9.37 -16.17 13.73
N ASN A 421 9.08 -15.74 12.51
CA ASN A 421 9.74 -16.31 11.35
C ASN A 421 11.16 -15.76 11.27
N SER A 422 12.13 -16.64 11.54
CA SER A 422 13.56 -16.41 11.45
C SER A 422 14.06 -16.20 10.01
#